data_180894c548c75dd50222be7345e97df3
#
_entry.id   180894c548c75dd50222be7345e97df3
#
_cell.length_a   1.000
_cell.length_b   1.000
_cell.length_c   1.000
_cell.angle_alpha   90.00
_cell.angle_beta   90.00
_cell.angle_gamma   90.00
#
_symmetry.space_group_name_H-M   'P 1'
#
loop_
_entity.id
_entity.type
_entity.pdbx_description
1 polymer ?
#
loop_
_entity_poly.entity_id
_entity_poly.type
_entity_poly.pdbx_seq_one_letter_code
_entity_poly.pdbx_strand_id
1 'polypeptide(L)'
;KKIPLLLFFVLAIGIISGTQIGALTSLGISAQTFKKIFASILLIAALKTLLIKTTASSNKPQYSSKKILVLGFITTFLSGLLSAFTGLGGGIILVPLFIFLLKVPLTDVAFFSNLIMMIGALMGAINYVILGWNESFIISADLASFQAGYVNLGLVFFLFLGGFVGTRLGVHLSPKVSPELSKRLFATLLFGMALKVIFIG
;
A
#
# COMPACT_ATOMS: atom_id res chain seq x y z
N LYS A 1 -22.52 5.32 -4.25
CA LYS A 1 -22.16 6.24 -5.35
C LYS A 1 -21.31 5.48 -6.35
N LYS A 2 -21.70 5.49 -7.64
CA LYS A 2 -20.97 4.75 -8.69
C LYS A 2 -19.72 5.54 -9.06
N ILE A 3 -18.54 4.92 -8.93
CA ILE A 3 -17.32 5.45 -9.56
C ILE A 3 -17.53 5.38 -11.08
N PRO A 4 -17.12 6.40 -11.83
CA PRO A 4 -17.02 6.25 -13.28
C PRO A 4 -16.10 5.07 -13.59
N LEU A 5 -16.59 4.13 -14.37
CA LEU A 5 -15.85 2.93 -14.76
C LEU A 5 -14.48 3.31 -15.36
N LEU A 6 -14.44 4.39 -16.12
CA LEU A 6 -13.21 4.95 -16.69
C LEU A 6 -12.17 5.30 -15.63
N LEU A 7 -12.56 5.95 -14.53
CA LEU A 7 -11.63 6.29 -13.45
C LEU A 7 -11.08 5.03 -12.78
N PHE A 8 -11.93 4.03 -12.56
CA PHE A 8 -11.49 2.75 -12.01
C PHE A 8 -10.41 2.08 -12.88
N PHE A 9 -10.62 2.02 -14.20
CA PHE A 9 -9.62 1.45 -15.12
C PHE A 9 -8.32 2.25 -15.13
N VAL A 10 -8.39 3.57 -15.11
CA VAL A 10 -7.19 4.42 -15.07
C VAL A 10 -6.40 4.19 -13.77
N LEU A 11 -7.07 4.09 -12.63
CA LEU A 11 -6.44 3.80 -11.35
C LEU A 11 -5.82 2.38 -11.32
N ALA A 12 -6.54 1.39 -11.89
CA ALA A 12 -6.05 0.02 -11.99
C ALA A 12 -4.81 -0.09 -12.89
N ILE A 13 -4.81 0.55 -14.05
CA ILE A 13 -3.65 0.59 -14.95
C ILE A 13 -2.47 1.28 -14.26
N GLY A 14 -2.69 2.37 -13.54
CA GLY A 14 -1.66 3.07 -12.78
C GLY A 14 -1.01 2.19 -11.74
N ILE A 15 -1.79 1.50 -10.90
CA ILE A 15 -1.23 0.64 -9.84
C ILE A 15 -0.50 -0.58 -10.44
N ILE A 16 -1.03 -1.20 -11.50
CA ILE A 16 -0.41 -2.33 -12.18
C ILE A 16 0.94 -1.92 -12.78
N SER A 17 0.98 -0.85 -13.57
CA SER A 17 2.22 -0.37 -14.20
C SER A 17 3.25 0.07 -13.16
N GLY A 18 2.81 0.73 -12.08
CA GLY A 18 3.66 1.11 -10.97
C GLY A 18 4.27 -0.09 -10.24
N THR A 19 3.47 -1.12 -9.93
CA THR A 19 3.98 -2.33 -9.27
C THR A 19 4.91 -3.14 -10.16
N GLN A 20 4.66 -3.19 -11.46
CA GLN A 20 5.55 -3.86 -12.42
C GLN A 20 6.94 -3.21 -12.44
N ILE A 21 6.99 -1.91 -12.66
CA ILE A 21 8.25 -1.16 -12.71
C ILE A 21 8.94 -1.20 -11.33
N GLY A 22 8.17 -1.08 -10.25
CA GLY A 22 8.70 -1.17 -8.89
C GLY A 22 9.33 -2.52 -8.59
N ALA A 23 8.69 -3.63 -8.96
CA ALA A 23 9.23 -4.97 -8.76
C ALA A 23 10.53 -5.19 -9.55
N LEU A 24 10.57 -4.78 -10.82
CA LEU A 24 11.78 -4.90 -11.66
C LEU A 24 12.93 -4.06 -11.11
N THR A 25 12.67 -2.84 -10.68
CA THR A 25 13.71 -1.93 -10.16
C THR A 25 14.15 -2.29 -8.75
N SER A 26 13.30 -2.94 -7.94
CA SER A 26 13.64 -3.35 -6.57
C SER A 26 14.80 -4.35 -6.51
N LEU A 27 14.94 -5.21 -7.50
CA LEU A 27 16.03 -6.20 -7.59
C LEU A 27 17.41 -5.56 -7.80
N GLY A 28 17.46 -4.36 -8.40
CA GLY A 28 18.71 -3.63 -8.67
C GLY A 28 19.13 -2.68 -7.57
N ILE A 29 18.32 -2.49 -6.52
CA ILE A 29 18.61 -1.53 -5.46
C ILE A 29 19.30 -2.22 -4.28
N SER A 30 20.41 -1.63 -3.79
CA SER A 30 21.08 -2.13 -2.60
C SER A 30 20.15 -2.06 -1.37
N ALA A 31 20.26 -3.05 -0.47
CA ALA A 31 19.48 -3.10 0.75
C ALA A 31 19.59 -1.80 1.59
N GLN A 32 20.77 -1.16 1.56
CA GLN A 32 21.00 0.07 2.31
C GLN A 32 20.27 1.28 1.71
N THR A 33 20.23 1.40 0.37
CA THR A 33 19.44 2.43 -0.32
C THR A 33 17.96 2.20 -0.12
N PHE A 34 17.52 0.95 -0.20
CA PHE A 34 16.14 0.57 0.07
C PHE A 34 15.68 1.00 1.48
N LYS A 35 16.47 0.70 2.53
CA LYS A 35 16.17 1.10 3.91
C LYS A 35 16.02 2.61 4.07
N LYS A 36 16.89 3.40 3.45
CA LYS A 36 16.82 4.87 3.49
C LYS A 36 15.55 5.41 2.84
N ILE A 37 15.22 4.91 1.64
CA ILE A 37 13.99 5.29 0.92
C ILE A 37 12.77 4.92 1.74
N PHE A 38 12.72 3.69 2.26
CA PHE A 38 11.61 3.18 3.04
C PHE A 38 11.38 3.98 4.33
N ALA A 39 12.44 4.21 5.11
CA ALA A 39 12.35 5.02 6.33
C ALA A 39 11.89 6.46 6.05
N SER A 40 12.38 7.07 4.97
CA SER A 40 11.96 8.42 4.57
C SER A 40 10.47 8.49 4.23
N ILE A 41 9.96 7.49 3.50
CA ILE A 41 8.54 7.39 3.16
C ILE A 41 7.68 7.24 4.42
N LEU A 42 8.10 6.36 5.35
CA LEU A 42 7.39 6.16 6.62
C LEU A 42 7.36 7.42 7.47
N LEU A 43 8.47 8.16 7.56
CA LEU A 43 8.53 9.43 8.30
C LEU A 43 7.62 10.49 7.69
N ILE A 44 7.66 10.66 6.36
CA ILE A 44 6.79 11.60 5.66
C ILE A 44 5.32 11.23 5.85
N ALA A 45 4.98 9.94 5.77
CA ALA A 45 3.63 9.45 5.98
C ALA A 45 3.16 9.67 7.42
N ALA A 46 4.01 9.42 8.42
CA ALA A 46 3.71 9.65 9.83
C ALA A 46 3.44 11.14 10.10
N LEU A 47 4.34 12.02 9.65
CA LEU A 47 4.20 13.47 9.80
C LEU A 47 2.95 14.00 9.12
N LYS A 48 2.71 13.61 7.87
CA LYS A 48 1.49 14.01 7.17
C LYS A 48 0.23 13.51 7.88
N THR A 49 0.23 12.28 8.37
CA THR A 49 -0.92 11.73 9.11
C THR A 49 -1.21 12.56 10.36
N LEU A 50 -0.20 13.02 11.08
CA LEU A 50 -0.40 13.88 12.26
C LEU A 50 -0.91 15.27 11.90
N LEU A 51 -0.41 15.85 10.81
CA LEU A 51 -0.74 17.21 10.39
C LEU A 51 -2.10 17.35 9.69
N ILE A 52 -2.66 16.24 9.19
CA ILE A 52 -3.98 16.26 8.53
C ILE A 52 -5.06 16.57 9.54
N LYS A 53 -5.69 17.74 9.41
CA LYS A 53 -6.99 17.98 10.04
C LYS A 53 -8.04 17.17 9.30
N THR A 54 -8.80 16.36 10.01
CA THR A 54 -9.92 15.56 9.49
C THR A 54 -11.10 16.47 9.14
N THR A 55 -10.91 17.39 8.21
CA THR A 55 -12.02 18.19 7.67
C THR A 55 -12.69 17.38 6.56
N ALA A 56 -13.90 16.93 6.81
CA ALA A 56 -14.73 16.35 5.77
C ALA A 56 -14.94 17.41 4.67
N SER A 57 -14.26 17.24 3.55
CA SER A 57 -14.49 18.09 2.38
C SER A 57 -15.88 17.82 1.86
N SER A 58 -16.78 18.79 2.00
CA SER A 58 -18.17 18.72 1.53
C SER A 58 -18.32 18.90 0.02
N ASN A 59 -17.24 19.21 -0.69
CA ASN A 59 -17.27 19.40 -2.13
C ASN A 59 -17.35 18.05 -2.85
N LYS A 60 -18.42 17.87 -3.64
CA LYS A 60 -18.61 16.69 -4.50
C LYS A 60 -17.44 16.59 -5.49
N PRO A 61 -16.64 15.53 -5.47
CA PRO A 61 -15.56 15.38 -6.44
C PRO A 61 -16.16 15.20 -7.83
N GLN A 62 -15.66 15.98 -8.78
CA GLN A 62 -16.05 15.89 -10.18
C GLN A 62 -15.18 14.83 -10.88
N TYR A 63 -15.52 13.56 -10.73
CA TYR A 63 -14.75 12.41 -11.20
C TYR A 63 -14.50 12.33 -12.72
N SER A 64 -15.16 13.15 -13.51
CA SER A 64 -15.09 13.11 -14.98
C SER A 64 -14.10 14.10 -15.60
N SER A 65 -13.37 14.87 -14.81
CA SER A 65 -12.37 15.81 -15.33
C SER A 65 -11.09 15.08 -15.77
N LYS A 66 -10.57 15.41 -16.98
CA LYS A 66 -9.27 14.89 -17.48
C LYS A 66 -8.15 15.05 -16.41
N LYS A 67 -8.18 16.15 -15.66
CA LYS A 67 -7.23 16.42 -14.58
C LYS A 67 -7.29 15.34 -13.48
N ILE A 68 -8.48 14.87 -13.10
CA ILE A 68 -8.66 13.82 -12.08
C ILE A 68 -8.18 12.46 -12.60
N LEU A 69 -8.39 12.16 -13.88
CA LEU A 69 -7.88 10.93 -14.48
C LEU A 69 -6.34 10.91 -14.47
N VAL A 70 -5.70 12.00 -14.89
CA VAL A 70 -4.23 12.11 -14.89
C VAL A 70 -3.67 12.05 -13.47
N LEU A 71 -4.22 12.82 -12.55
CA LEU A 71 -3.80 12.79 -11.13
C LEU A 71 -4.05 11.42 -10.51
N GLY A 72 -5.15 10.76 -10.84
CA GLY A 72 -5.47 9.41 -10.39
C GLY A 72 -4.44 8.40 -10.87
N PHE A 73 -4.09 8.43 -12.15
CA PHE A 73 -3.06 7.58 -12.72
C PHE A 73 -1.71 7.80 -12.02
N ILE A 74 -1.25 9.04 -11.92
CA ILE A 74 0.03 9.38 -11.26
C ILE A 74 0.03 8.90 -9.80
N THR A 75 -1.07 9.13 -9.09
CA THR A 75 -1.23 8.73 -7.69
C THR A 75 -1.10 7.23 -7.51
N THR A 76 -1.83 6.45 -8.32
CA THR A 76 -1.81 4.98 -8.23
C THR A 76 -0.51 4.39 -8.77
N PHE A 77 0.07 4.98 -9.81
CA PHE A 77 1.38 4.59 -10.33
C PHE A 77 2.49 4.74 -9.28
N LEU A 78 2.60 5.92 -8.66
CA LEU A 78 3.58 6.15 -7.58
C LEU A 78 3.31 5.24 -6.38
N SER A 79 2.05 5.04 -6.03
CA SER A 79 1.67 4.15 -4.94
C SER A 79 2.04 2.68 -5.23
N GLY A 80 1.84 2.22 -6.47
CA GLY A 80 2.23 0.89 -6.93
C GLY A 80 3.75 0.70 -6.93
N LEU A 81 4.49 1.67 -7.45
CA LEU A 81 5.94 1.66 -7.46
C LEU A 81 6.50 1.55 -6.04
N LEU A 82 6.02 2.40 -5.13
CA LEU A 82 6.45 2.38 -3.74
C LEU A 82 5.95 1.14 -2.97
N SER A 83 4.79 0.60 -3.34
CA SER A 83 4.26 -0.65 -2.79
C SER A 83 5.16 -1.84 -3.10
N ALA A 84 5.64 -1.95 -4.33
CA ALA A 84 6.57 -3.00 -4.73
C ALA A 84 7.90 -2.89 -3.96
N PHE A 85 8.42 -1.68 -3.76
CA PHE A 85 9.61 -1.46 -2.95
C PHE A 85 9.43 -1.83 -1.48
N THR A 86 8.28 -1.49 -0.90
CA THR A 86 8.10 -1.53 0.56
C THR A 86 7.40 -2.79 1.05
N GLY A 87 6.71 -3.51 0.17
CA GLY A 87 5.85 -4.62 0.54
C GLY A 87 4.60 -4.22 1.37
N LEU A 88 4.39 -2.92 1.61
CA LEU A 88 3.30 -2.41 2.46
C LEU A 88 1.94 -2.28 1.75
N GLY A 89 1.81 -2.81 0.54
CA GLY A 89 0.56 -2.78 -0.21
C GLY A 89 0.11 -1.38 -0.70
N GLY A 90 0.99 -0.36 -0.61
CA GLY A 90 0.72 1.00 -1.11
C GLY A 90 -0.31 1.82 -0.34
N GLY A 91 -1.07 1.24 0.59
CA GLY A 91 -2.16 1.91 1.30
C GLY A 91 -1.73 3.12 2.11
N ILE A 92 -0.55 3.07 2.70
CA ILE A 92 0.02 4.17 3.49
C ILE A 92 0.14 5.46 2.66
N ILE A 93 0.40 5.31 1.36
CA ILE A 93 0.58 6.43 0.43
C ILE A 93 -0.71 6.70 -0.35
N LEU A 94 -1.40 5.66 -0.78
CA LEU A 94 -2.61 5.77 -1.59
C LEU A 94 -3.73 6.50 -0.87
N VAL A 95 -3.96 6.18 0.41
CA VAL A 95 -5.02 6.81 1.22
C VAL A 95 -4.82 8.33 1.35
N PRO A 96 -3.66 8.84 1.81
CA PRO A 96 -3.42 10.28 1.83
C PRO A 96 -3.54 10.93 0.46
N LEU A 97 -3.00 10.31 -0.59
CA LEU A 97 -3.04 10.87 -1.93
C LEU A 97 -4.48 10.95 -2.48
N PHE A 98 -5.33 9.97 -2.20
CA PHE A 98 -6.75 10.01 -2.57
C PHE A 98 -7.49 11.16 -1.89
N ILE A 99 -7.20 11.40 -0.62
CA ILE A 99 -7.80 12.51 0.12
C ILE A 99 -7.32 13.86 -0.41
N PHE A 100 -6.01 14.03 -0.64
CA PHE A 100 -5.43 15.32 -0.98
C PHE A 100 -5.54 15.68 -2.46
N LEU A 101 -5.21 14.74 -3.35
CA LEU A 101 -5.16 15.01 -4.79
C LEU A 101 -6.50 14.79 -5.46
N LEU A 102 -7.18 13.70 -5.12
CA LEU A 102 -8.46 13.35 -5.73
C LEU A 102 -9.66 13.87 -4.95
N LYS A 103 -9.45 14.41 -3.73
CA LYS A 103 -10.51 14.92 -2.84
C LYS A 103 -11.64 13.90 -2.64
N VAL A 104 -11.29 12.61 -2.60
CA VAL A 104 -12.25 11.54 -2.34
C VAL A 104 -12.76 11.68 -0.91
N PRO A 105 -14.08 11.60 -0.66
CA PRO A 105 -14.62 11.62 0.69
C PRO A 105 -14.06 10.49 1.55
N LEU A 106 -13.76 10.76 2.83
CA LEU A 106 -13.20 9.78 3.77
C LEU A 106 -13.99 8.46 3.83
N THR A 107 -15.31 8.55 3.70
CA THR A 107 -16.22 7.38 3.68
C THR A 107 -15.94 6.44 2.51
N ASP A 108 -15.49 6.98 1.38
CA ASP A 108 -15.31 6.24 0.15
C ASP A 108 -13.83 5.84 -0.07
N VAL A 109 -12.89 6.57 0.57
CA VAL A 109 -11.43 6.34 0.43
C VAL A 109 -11.04 4.92 0.79
N ALA A 110 -11.55 4.40 1.91
CA ALA A 110 -11.21 3.05 2.37
C ALA A 110 -11.63 1.97 1.35
N PHE A 111 -12.82 2.10 0.78
CA PHE A 111 -13.31 1.17 -0.23
C PHE A 111 -12.45 1.21 -1.50
N PHE A 112 -12.18 2.43 -2.01
CA PHE A 112 -11.42 2.60 -3.24
C PHE A 112 -9.96 2.20 -3.10
N SER A 113 -9.33 2.61 -2.00
CA SER A 113 -7.93 2.25 -1.73
C SER A 113 -7.77 0.74 -1.58
N ASN A 114 -8.66 0.06 -0.85
CA ASN A 114 -8.61 -1.39 -0.68
C ASN A 114 -8.79 -2.13 -2.01
N LEU A 115 -9.72 -1.69 -2.86
CA LEU A 115 -9.95 -2.31 -4.16
C LEU A 115 -8.73 -2.17 -5.08
N ILE A 116 -8.14 -0.97 -5.14
CA ILE A 116 -6.94 -0.72 -5.96
C ILE A 116 -5.71 -1.43 -5.38
N MET A 117 -5.56 -1.45 -4.04
CA MET A 117 -4.48 -2.19 -3.38
C MET A 117 -4.57 -3.70 -3.63
N MET A 118 -5.78 -4.27 -3.65
CA MET A 118 -5.97 -5.69 -3.97
C MET A 118 -5.44 -6.02 -5.37
N ILE A 119 -5.73 -5.17 -6.36
CA ILE A 119 -5.21 -5.34 -7.73
C ILE A 119 -3.69 -5.20 -7.74
N GLY A 120 -3.13 -4.19 -7.08
CA GLY A 120 -1.69 -3.96 -6.99
C GLY A 120 -0.95 -5.09 -6.28
N ALA A 121 -1.48 -5.59 -5.17
CA ALA A 121 -0.90 -6.69 -4.42
C ALA A 121 -0.91 -8.00 -5.22
N LEU A 122 -2.01 -8.30 -5.91
CA LEU A 122 -2.12 -9.49 -6.78
C LEU A 122 -1.08 -9.43 -7.90
N MET A 123 -0.97 -8.30 -8.60
CA MET A 123 0.02 -8.12 -9.67
C MET A 123 1.45 -8.13 -9.14
N GLY A 124 1.70 -7.53 -7.99
CA GLY A 124 3.00 -7.59 -7.31
C GLY A 124 3.41 -9.01 -6.96
N ALA A 125 2.49 -9.80 -6.38
CA ALA A 125 2.74 -11.21 -6.04
C ALA A 125 3.06 -12.03 -7.30
N ILE A 126 2.28 -11.88 -8.37
CA ILE A 126 2.52 -12.56 -9.65
C ILE A 126 3.92 -12.20 -10.19
N ASN A 127 4.30 -10.93 -10.14
CA ASN A 127 5.63 -10.50 -10.59
C ASN A 127 6.76 -11.15 -9.81
N TYR A 128 6.66 -11.19 -8.48
CA TYR A 128 7.69 -11.82 -7.65
C TYR A 128 7.75 -13.33 -7.82
N VAL A 129 6.62 -13.98 -8.13
CA VAL A 129 6.63 -15.41 -8.52
C VAL A 129 7.39 -15.59 -9.86
N ILE A 130 7.08 -14.77 -10.86
CA ILE A 130 7.70 -14.88 -12.19
C ILE A 130 9.20 -14.53 -12.14
N LEU A 131 9.58 -13.44 -11.48
CA LEU A 131 10.98 -13.01 -11.37
C LEU A 131 11.86 -14.00 -10.60
N GLY A 132 11.30 -14.69 -9.62
CA GLY A 132 12.01 -15.67 -8.83
C GLY A 132 11.91 -17.10 -9.35
N TRP A 133 11.25 -17.35 -10.48
CA TRP A 133 10.99 -18.72 -10.96
C TRP A 133 12.25 -19.57 -11.19
N ASN A 134 13.34 -18.93 -11.64
CA ASN A 134 14.63 -19.60 -11.93
C ASN A 134 15.63 -19.49 -10.76
N GLU A 135 15.29 -18.82 -9.70
CA GLU A 135 16.16 -18.60 -8.54
C GLU A 135 15.86 -19.66 -7.47
N SER A 136 16.79 -20.60 -7.28
CA SER A 136 16.73 -21.55 -6.17
C SER A 136 17.09 -20.85 -4.86
N PHE A 137 16.17 -20.15 -4.24
CA PHE A 137 16.39 -19.54 -2.94
C PHE A 137 16.20 -20.61 -1.84
N ILE A 138 17.29 -21.15 -1.31
CA ILE A 138 17.27 -22.09 -0.18
C ILE A 138 17.08 -21.29 1.11
N ILE A 139 15.84 -21.07 1.51
CA ILE A 139 15.51 -20.70 2.88
C ILE A 139 15.18 -22.00 3.60
N SER A 140 15.83 -22.28 4.73
CA SER A 140 15.73 -23.46 5.60
C SER A 140 14.69 -24.54 5.26
N ALA A 141 15.12 -25.79 5.27
CA ALA A 141 14.51 -26.96 4.63
C ALA A 141 12.99 -27.18 4.82
N ASP A 142 12.39 -26.76 5.93
CA ASP A 142 10.96 -27.03 6.21
C ASP A 142 9.97 -26.04 5.57
N LEU A 143 10.38 -24.80 5.37
CA LEU A 143 9.56 -23.75 4.74
C LEU A 143 9.83 -23.61 3.23
N ALA A 144 10.93 -24.16 2.73
CA ALA A 144 11.31 -24.10 1.30
C ALA A 144 10.38 -24.89 0.40
N SER A 145 9.72 -25.95 0.91
CA SER A 145 8.81 -26.81 0.15
C SER A 145 7.54 -26.11 -0.33
N PHE A 146 7.25 -24.90 0.20
CA PHE A 146 6.06 -24.09 -0.13
C PHE A 146 6.43 -22.77 -0.80
N GLN A 147 7.54 -22.71 -1.52
CA GLN A 147 8.00 -21.49 -2.19
C GLN A 147 7.62 -21.49 -3.68
N ALA A 148 7.12 -20.36 -4.16
CA ALA A 148 6.87 -20.06 -5.57
C ALA A 148 7.62 -18.79 -5.96
N GLY A 149 8.72 -18.93 -6.69
CA GLY A 149 9.64 -17.84 -6.98
C GLY A 149 10.16 -17.18 -5.69
N TYR A 150 10.05 -15.87 -5.59
CA TYR A 150 10.41 -15.13 -4.37
C TYR A 150 9.29 -15.11 -3.32
N VAL A 151 8.16 -15.79 -3.55
CA VAL A 151 7.02 -15.80 -2.62
C VAL A 151 7.00 -17.08 -1.82
N ASN A 152 7.10 -16.97 -0.49
CA ASN A 152 6.95 -18.09 0.43
C ASN A 152 5.47 -18.31 0.77
N LEU A 153 4.86 -19.36 0.21
CA LEU A 153 3.44 -19.65 0.38
C LEU A 153 3.08 -20.06 1.82
N GLY A 154 4.01 -20.66 2.55
CA GLY A 154 3.80 -20.99 3.96
C GLY A 154 3.62 -19.74 4.81
N LEU A 155 4.51 -18.75 4.65
CA LEU A 155 4.39 -17.46 5.32
C LEU A 155 3.11 -16.72 4.90
N VAL A 156 2.77 -16.74 3.60
CA VAL A 156 1.52 -16.13 3.08
C VAL A 156 0.30 -16.72 3.79
N PHE A 157 0.25 -18.03 4.00
CA PHE A 157 -0.86 -18.67 4.69
C PHE A 157 -1.02 -18.18 6.13
N PHE A 158 0.06 -18.14 6.91
CA PHE A 158 0.02 -17.62 8.29
C PHE A 158 -0.34 -16.14 8.35
N LEU A 159 0.23 -15.33 7.45
CA LEU A 159 -0.10 -13.90 7.34
C LEU A 159 -1.57 -13.68 6.94
N PHE A 160 -2.10 -14.52 6.05
CA PHE A 160 -3.51 -14.47 5.67
C PHE A 160 -4.42 -14.78 6.86
N LEU A 161 -4.14 -15.81 7.64
CA LEU A 161 -4.92 -16.14 8.84
C LEU A 161 -4.88 -14.99 9.86
N GLY A 162 -3.67 -14.47 10.15
CA GLY A 162 -3.50 -13.33 11.05
C GLY A 162 -4.22 -12.08 10.55
N GLY A 163 -4.10 -11.77 9.26
CA GLY A 163 -4.78 -10.65 8.61
C GLY A 163 -6.31 -10.79 8.62
N PHE A 164 -6.83 -11.99 8.39
CA PHE A 164 -8.27 -12.28 8.41
C PHE A 164 -8.87 -12.04 9.80
N VAL A 165 -8.23 -12.58 10.83
CA VAL A 165 -8.65 -12.37 12.23
C VAL A 165 -8.48 -10.90 12.63
N GLY A 166 -7.32 -10.31 12.33
CA GLY A 166 -7.01 -8.92 12.66
C GLY A 166 -7.96 -7.93 11.97
N THR A 167 -8.33 -8.16 10.72
CA THR A 167 -9.28 -7.31 10.00
C THR A 167 -10.68 -7.39 10.63
N ARG A 168 -11.15 -8.56 10.99
CA ARG A 168 -12.45 -8.71 11.67
C ARG A 168 -12.47 -7.99 13.01
N LEU A 169 -11.43 -8.14 13.81
CA LEU A 169 -11.29 -7.44 15.09
C LEU A 169 -11.21 -5.92 14.86
N GLY A 170 -10.42 -5.48 13.90
CA GLY A 170 -10.26 -4.06 13.55
C GLY A 170 -11.57 -3.41 13.12
N VAL A 171 -12.34 -4.04 12.24
CA VAL A 171 -13.65 -3.53 11.81
C VAL A 171 -14.64 -3.45 12.97
N HIS A 172 -14.64 -4.43 13.88
CA HIS A 172 -15.52 -4.42 15.06
C HIS A 172 -15.13 -3.36 16.09
N LEU A 173 -13.84 -3.10 16.26
CA LEU A 173 -13.31 -2.10 17.19
C LEU A 173 -13.33 -0.68 16.63
N SER A 174 -13.19 -0.52 15.33
CA SER A 174 -13.09 0.78 14.64
C SER A 174 -14.19 1.77 14.99
N PRO A 175 -15.49 1.39 15.08
CA PRO A 175 -16.56 2.32 15.50
C PRO A 175 -16.45 2.80 16.95
N LYS A 176 -15.73 2.04 17.79
CA LYS A 176 -15.55 2.35 19.22
C LYS A 176 -14.35 3.26 19.50
N VAL A 177 -13.51 3.46 18.49
CA VAL A 177 -12.27 4.25 18.58
C VAL A 177 -12.48 5.61 17.93
N SER A 178 -12.12 6.68 18.62
CA SER A 178 -12.22 8.02 18.04
C SER A 178 -11.29 8.15 16.82
N PRO A 179 -11.69 8.90 15.78
CA PRO A 179 -10.85 9.12 14.59
C PRO A 179 -9.48 9.71 14.95
N GLU A 180 -9.44 10.56 15.98
CA GLU A 180 -8.18 11.17 16.44
C GLU A 180 -7.25 10.14 17.09
N LEU A 181 -7.79 9.22 17.90
CA LEU A 181 -7.00 8.14 18.50
C LEU A 181 -6.49 7.18 17.44
N SER A 182 -7.32 6.78 16.48
CA SER A 182 -6.91 5.94 15.35
C SER A 182 -5.77 6.57 14.56
N LYS A 183 -5.85 7.87 14.29
CA LYS A 183 -4.85 8.65 13.60
C LYS A 183 -3.51 8.68 14.38
N ARG A 184 -3.57 8.92 15.70
CA ARG A 184 -2.38 8.94 16.55
C ARG A 184 -1.72 7.56 16.62
N LEU A 185 -2.50 6.51 16.85
CA LEU A 185 -2.00 5.13 16.87
C LEU A 185 -1.30 4.76 15.55
N PHE A 186 -1.93 5.09 14.42
CA PHE A 186 -1.35 4.82 13.11
C PHE A 186 -0.05 5.59 12.88
N ALA A 187 -0.02 6.88 13.22
CA ALA A 187 1.19 7.70 13.08
C ALA A 187 2.33 7.21 14.01
N THR A 188 2.02 6.80 15.24
CA THR A 188 3.00 6.23 16.18
C THR A 188 3.59 4.92 15.65
N LEU A 189 2.75 4.05 15.07
CA LEU A 189 3.20 2.81 14.44
C LEU A 189 4.15 3.08 13.27
N LEU A 190 3.80 4.01 12.38
CA LEU A 190 4.65 4.41 11.24
C LEU A 190 5.99 4.98 11.72
N PHE A 191 5.95 5.84 12.73
CA PHE A 191 7.14 6.44 13.30
C PHE A 191 8.05 5.40 13.96
N GLY A 192 7.48 4.48 14.75
CA GLY A 192 8.21 3.37 15.37
C GLY A 192 8.86 2.45 14.33
N MET A 193 8.13 2.12 13.24
CA MET A 193 8.69 1.36 12.13
C MET A 193 9.83 2.09 11.42
N ALA A 194 9.70 3.40 11.20
CA ALA A 194 10.76 4.21 10.61
C ALA A 194 12.04 4.20 11.46
N LEU A 195 11.90 4.41 12.76
CA LEU A 195 13.02 4.35 13.70
C LEU A 195 13.68 2.97 13.72
N LYS A 196 12.89 1.90 13.77
CA LYS A 196 13.41 0.53 13.70
C LYS A 196 14.27 0.30 12.46
N VAL A 197 13.79 0.73 11.30
CA VAL A 197 14.52 0.57 10.02
C VAL A 197 15.80 1.40 9.98
N ILE A 198 15.83 2.57 10.61
CA ILE A 198 17.02 3.44 10.67
C ILE A 198 18.09 2.89 11.62
N PHE A 199 17.69 2.40 12.81
CA PHE A 199 18.62 2.08 13.88
C PHE A 199 18.95 0.58 14.01
N ILE A 200 18.06 -0.31 13.61
CA ILE A 200 18.18 -1.76 13.84
C ILE A 200 18.26 -2.54 12.51
N GLY A 201 17.91 -1.90 11.41
CA GLY A 201 17.83 -2.54 10.11
C GLY A 201 19.14 -2.59 9.28
#